data_a27f0dd5fb5405ae3989d111cebd30c6
#
_entry.id   a27f0dd5fb5405ae3989d111cebd30c6
#
_cell.length_a   1.000
_cell.length_b   1.000
_cell.length_c   1.000
_cell.angle_alpha   90.00
_cell.angle_beta   90.00
_cell.angle_gamma   90.00
#
_symmetry.space_group_name_H-M   'P 1'
#
loop_
_entity.id
_entity.type
_entity.pdbx_description
1 polymer ?
#
loop_
_entity_poly.entity_id
_entity_poly.type
_entity_poly.pdbx_seq_one_letter_code
_entity_poly.pdbx_strand_id
1 'polypeptide(L)'
;MRLILLGPPGAGKGTQAQRLVRHYGIIQLSTGDMLRTAVAAGTPVGLKAKDIMASGGLVPDDVVIGIISDRLEQADAKTGFILDGFPRTVPQAEALDRLLQSKNLALDAVVELRVDESALLQRVESRVAEMTAQGEQVRADDGPEVLSKRLVSYRALTEPLIRYYSERGKLLTVDGMMAIDDVTRDIRRVLRRSGVPMSKFGVRRW
;
A
#
# COMPACT_ATOMS: atom_id res chain seq x y z
N MET A 1 -12.93 6.01 -7.07
CA MET A 1 -11.56 6.51 -6.79
C MET A 1 -10.62 5.33 -6.65
N ARG A 2 -9.49 5.36 -7.36
CA ARG A 2 -8.50 4.27 -7.41
C ARG A 2 -7.12 4.85 -7.15
N LEU A 3 -6.52 4.46 -6.03
CA LEU A 3 -5.28 5.05 -5.52
C LEU A 3 -4.20 3.99 -5.31
N ILE A 4 -2.95 4.43 -5.38
CA ILE A 4 -1.80 3.70 -4.84
C ILE A 4 -1.24 4.53 -3.69
N LEU A 5 -0.88 3.88 -2.58
CA LEU A 5 -0.05 4.47 -1.55
C LEU A 5 1.39 3.99 -1.70
N LEU A 6 2.30 4.92 -1.91
CA LEU A 6 3.73 4.69 -2.09
C LEU A 6 4.50 5.21 -0.88
N GLY A 7 5.60 4.57 -0.55
CA GLY A 7 6.46 4.94 0.56
C GLY A 7 7.14 3.72 1.19
N PRO A 8 8.22 3.91 1.96
CA PRO A 8 8.99 2.82 2.55
C PRO A 8 8.18 2.02 3.59
N PRO A 9 8.66 0.84 3.99
CA PRO A 9 8.10 0.12 5.13
C PRO A 9 8.16 1.00 6.38
N GLY A 10 7.09 1.03 7.18
CA GLY A 10 6.98 1.92 8.34
C GLY A 10 6.48 3.34 8.04
N ALA A 11 6.27 3.73 6.78
CA ALA A 11 5.81 5.07 6.40
C ALA A 11 4.37 5.43 6.84
N GLY A 12 3.59 4.47 7.34
CA GLY A 12 2.21 4.71 7.75
C GLY A 12 1.16 4.49 6.65
N LYS A 13 1.52 3.88 5.53
CA LYS A 13 0.59 3.59 4.41
C LYS A 13 -0.69 2.89 4.86
N GLY A 14 -0.57 1.81 5.62
CA GLY A 14 -1.73 1.04 6.11
C GLY A 14 -2.65 1.88 6.99
N THR A 15 -2.10 2.69 7.91
CA THR A 15 -2.86 3.61 8.75
C THR A 15 -3.65 4.60 7.90
N GLN A 16 -3.00 5.22 6.92
CA GLN A 16 -3.65 6.18 6.03
C GLN A 16 -4.68 5.50 5.11
N ALA A 17 -4.36 4.31 4.60
CA ALA A 17 -5.30 3.52 3.78
C ALA A 17 -6.61 3.27 4.52
N GLN A 18 -6.55 2.78 5.76
CA GLN A 18 -7.74 2.52 6.57
C GLN A 18 -8.59 3.78 6.80
N ARG A 19 -7.96 4.94 7.04
CA ARG A 19 -8.65 6.22 7.22
C ARG A 19 -9.33 6.69 5.94
N LEU A 20 -8.66 6.55 4.80
CA LEU A 20 -9.21 6.89 3.49
C LEU A 20 -10.37 5.96 3.10
N VAL A 21 -10.23 4.65 3.36
CA VAL A 21 -11.28 3.64 3.17
C VAL A 21 -12.55 4.04 3.92
N ARG A 22 -12.43 4.37 5.22
CA ARG A 22 -13.57 4.81 6.04
C ARG A 22 -14.19 6.09 5.53
N HIS A 23 -13.37 7.03 5.02
CA HIS A 23 -13.84 8.32 4.58
C HIS A 23 -14.51 8.29 3.19
N TYR A 24 -13.97 7.50 2.27
CA TYR A 24 -14.41 7.47 0.87
C TYR A 24 -15.30 6.28 0.50
N GLY A 25 -15.49 5.32 1.39
CA GLY A 25 -16.28 4.12 1.12
C GLY A 25 -15.69 3.22 0.03
N ILE A 26 -14.36 3.21 -0.10
CA ILE A 26 -13.59 2.36 -1.01
C ILE A 26 -12.90 1.24 -0.23
N ILE A 27 -12.32 0.27 -0.91
CA ILE A 27 -11.63 -0.85 -0.25
C ILE A 27 -10.11 -0.68 -0.24
N GLN A 28 -9.45 -1.31 0.73
CA GLN A 28 -7.99 -1.46 0.75
C GLN A 28 -7.60 -2.82 0.16
N LEU A 29 -6.65 -2.80 -0.77
CA LEU A 29 -6.01 -3.98 -1.34
C LEU A 29 -4.55 -3.99 -0.85
N SER A 30 -4.34 -4.52 0.35
CA SER A 30 -3.01 -4.70 0.94
C SER A 30 -2.44 -6.05 0.49
N THR A 31 -1.49 -6.02 -0.43
CA THR A 31 -0.83 -7.27 -0.88
C THR A 31 -0.13 -7.99 0.25
N GLY A 32 0.48 -7.24 1.17
CA GLY A 32 1.10 -7.84 2.35
C GLY A 32 0.10 -8.58 3.24
N ASP A 33 -1.08 -8.01 3.49
CA ASP A 33 -2.10 -8.65 4.32
C ASP A 33 -2.74 -9.84 3.62
N MET A 34 -3.01 -9.72 2.31
CA MET A 34 -3.53 -10.85 1.50
C MET A 34 -2.57 -12.04 1.50
N LEU A 35 -1.27 -11.78 1.33
CA LEU A 35 -0.25 -12.83 1.39
C LEU A 35 -0.11 -13.42 2.81
N ARG A 36 -0.14 -12.61 3.87
CA ARG A 36 -0.14 -13.10 5.25
C ARG A 36 -1.35 -14.00 5.54
N THR A 37 -2.52 -13.60 5.08
CA THR A 37 -3.73 -14.43 5.18
C THR A 37 -3.56 -15.75 4.44
N ALA A 38 -2.99 -15.73 3.23
CA ALA A 38 -2.71 -16.94 2.45
C ALA A 38 -1.70 -17.86 3.16
N VAL A 39 -0.67 -17.29 3.79
CA VAL A 39 0.32 -18.03 4.60
C VAL A 39 -0.37 -18.70 5.80
N ALA A 40 -1.18 -17.95 6.54
CA ALA A 40 -1.90 -18.47 7.71
C ALA A 40 -2.89 -19.58 7.34
N ALA A 41 -3.53 -19.48 6.17
CA ALA A 41 -4.44 -20.48 5.64
C ALA A 41 -3.74 -21.70 4.98
N GLY A 42 -2.40 -21.67 4.86
CA GLY A 42 -1.63 -22.76 4.24
C GLY A 42 -1.92 -22.98 2.75
N THR A 43 -2.39 -21.95 2.04
CA THR A 43 -2.68 -22.07 0.61
C THR A 43 -1.40 -22.29 -0.21
N PRO A 44 -1.47 -22.84 -1.44
CA PRO A 44 -0.29 -23.02 -2.30
C PRO A 44 0.49 -21.70 -2.52
N VAL A 45 -0.22 -20.59 -2.67
CA VAL A 45 0.38 -19.24 -2.78
C VAL A 45 1.04 -18.83 -1.46
N GLY A 46 0.36 -19.07 -0.32
CA GLY A 46 0.89 -18.76 1.00
C GLY A 46 2.17 -19.55 1.31
N LEU A 47 2.19 -20.83 0.99
CA LEU A 47 3.39 -21.68 1.19
C LEU A 47 4.58 -21.18 0.39
N LYS A 48 4.38 -20.74 -0.86
CA LYS A 48 5.45 -20.14 -1.68
C LYS A 48 5.90 -18.78 -1.16
N ALA A 49 5.01 -17.99 -0.60
CA ALA A 49 5.31 -16.64 -0.13
C ALA A 49 5.96 -16.59 1.26
N LYS A 50 5.75 -17.62 2.09
CA LYS A 50 6.11 -17.63 3.52
C LYS A 50 7.56 -17.25 3.78
N ASP A 51 8.51 -18.00 3.21
CA ASP A 51 9.94 -17.81 3.48
C ASP A 51 10.47 -16.52 2.83
N ILE A 52 9.94 -16.16 1.65
CA ILE A 52 10.28 -14.92 0.96
C ILE A 52 9.88 -13.72 1.81
N MET A 53 8.67 -13.71 2.35
CA MET A 53 8.18 -12.62 3.19
C MET A 53 8.93 -12.55 4.53
N ALA A 54 9.20 -13.69 5.16
CA ALA A 54 9.93 -13.75 6.42
C ALA A 54 11.36 -13.19 6.28
N SER A 55 11.98 -13.36 5.12
CA SER A 55 13.30 -12.79 4.81
C SER A 55 13.28 -11.33 4.33
N GLY A 56 12.10 -10.73 4.17
CA GLY A 56 11.93 -9.36 3.67
C GLY A 56 12.02 -9.23 2.15
N GLY A 57 12.00 -10.34 1.42
CA GLY A 57 12.03 -10.39 -0.03
C GLY A 57 10.70 -10.00 -0.70
N LEU A 58 10.73 -9.88 -2.02
CA LEU A 58 9.54 -9.66 -2.84
C LEU A 58 9.03 -11.00 -3.40
N VAL A 59 7.73 -11.23 -3.22
CA VAL A 59 7.05 -12.38 -3.84
C VAL A 59 7.03 -12.18 -5.36
N PRO A 60 7.18 -13.25 -6.18
CA PRO A 60 7.21 -13.16 -7.64
C PRO A 60 6.04 -12.37 -8.22
N ASP A 61 6.31 -11.61 -9.28
CA ASP A 61 5.37 -10.65 -9.87
C ASP A 61 4.09 -11.29 -10.35
N ASP A 62 4.18 -12.47 -11.00
CA ASP A 62 3.03 -13.24 -11.49
C ASP A 62 2.05 -13.61 -10.38
N VAL A 63 2.59 -14.00 -9.21
CA VAL A 63 1.77 -14.34 -8.03
C VAL A 63 1.04 -13.11 -7.52
N VAL A 64 1.73 -11.99 -7.35
CA VAL A 64 1.14 -10.76 -6.82
C VAL A 64 0.12 -10.17 -7.79
N ILE A 65 0.44 -10.15 -9.10
CA ILE A 65 -0.47 -9.66 -10.14
C ILE A 65 -1.73 -10.53 -10.22
N GLY A 66 -1.57 -11.86 -10.12
CA GLY A 66 -2.71 -12.79 -10.07
C GLY A 66 -3.67 -12.47 -8.92
N ILE A 67 -3.14 -12.32 -7.70
CA ILE A 67 -3.94 -11.97 -6.51
C ILE A 67 -4.68 -10.63 -6.72
N ILE A 68 -4.01 -9.62 -7.26
CA ILE A 68 -4.63 -8.32 -7.53
C ILE A 68 -5.70 -8.44 -8.61
N SER A 69 -5.44 -9.19 -9.69
CA SER A 69 -6.42 -9.39 -10.76
C SER A 69 -7.72 -10.01 -10.24
N ASP A 70 -7.61 -11.11 -9.48
CA ASP A 70 -8.74 -11.80 -8.89
C ASP A 70 -9.53 -10.90 -7.92
N ARG A 71 -8.81 -10.10 -7.15
CA ARG A 71 -9.42 -9.19 -6.19
C ARG A 71 -10.16 -8.03 -6.85
N LEU A 72 -9.67 -7.51 -7.97
CA LEU A 72 -10.31 -6.45 -8.74
C LEU A 72 -11.62 -6.90 -9.42
N GLU A 73 -11.85 -8.20 -9.57
CA GLU A 73 -13.10 -8.75 -10.13
C GLU A 73 -14.23 -8.78 -9.11
N GLN A 74 -13.93 -8.71 -7.83
CA GLN A 74 -14.95 -8.74 -6.79
C GLN A 74 -15.81 -7.47 -6.80
N ALA A 75 -17.07 -7.64 -6.44
CA ALA A 75 -18.09 -6.59 -6.57
C ALA A 75 -17.75 -5.32 -5.76
N ASP A 76 -17.13 -5.46 -4.59
CA ASP A 76 -16.74 -4.35 -3.72
C ASP A 76 -15.60 -3.50 -4.28
N ALA A 77 -14.72 -4.07 -5.13
CA ALA A 77 -13.65 -3.33 -5.79
C ALA A 77 -14.18 -2.32 -6.83
N LYS A 78 -15.42 -2.50 -7.31
CA LYS A 78 -16.05 -1.59 -8.28
C LYS A 78 -16.30 -0.20 -7.72
N THR A 79 -16.48 -0.05 -6.41
CA THR A 79 -16.68 1.24 -5.75
C THR A 79 -15.42 2.10 -5.75
N GLY A 80 -14.27 1.48 -5.89
CA GLY A 80 -12.94 2.08 -5.85
C GLY A 80 -12.05 1.37 -4.85
N PHE A 81 -10.75 1.62 -4.93
CA PHE A 81 -9.78 0.91 -4.11
C PHE A 81 -8.51 1.73 -3.85
N ILE A 82 -7.79 1.31 -2.82
CA ILE A 82 -6.42 1.74 -2.52
C ILE A 82 -5.53 0.51 -2.58
N LEU A 83 -4.52 0.53 -3.46
CA LEU A 83 -3.44 -0.43 -3.47
C LEU A 83 -2.39 -0.04 -2.42
N ASP A 84 -2.10 -0.95 -1.50
CA ASP A 84 -1.08 -0.79 -0.46
C ASP A 84 -0.07 -1.94 -0.57
N GLY A 85 1.20 -1.58 -0.79
CA GLY A 85 2.28 -2.54 -0.99
C GLY A 85 2.37 -3.15 -2.39
N PHE A 86 1.67 -2.59 -3.38
CA PHE A 86 1.76 -2.92 -4.79
C PHE A 86 1.39 -1.68 -5.65
N PRO A 87 2.09 -1.42 -6.77
CA PRO A 87 3.29 -2.13 -7.24
C PRO A 87 4.52 -1.83 -6.37
N ARG A 88 5.54 -2.69 -6.43
CA ARG A 88 6.84 -2.48 -5.77
C ARG A 88 8.00 -2.38 -6.75
N THR A 89 7.76 -2.63 -8.03
CA THR A 89 8.75 -2.55 -9.10
C THR A 89 8.13 -1.88 -10.33
N VAL A 90 8.96 -1.30 -11.20
CA VAL A 90 8.48 -0.72 -12.46
C VAL A 90 7.79 -1.76 -13.34
N PRO A 91 8.31 -2.98 -13.53
CA PRO A 91 7.58 -4.03 -14.26
C PRO A 91 6.19 -4.35 -13.68
N GLN A 92 6.04 -4.36 -12.34
CA GLN A 92 4.73 -4.52 -11.70
C GLN A 92 3.79 -3.34 -12.00
N ALA A 93 4.30 -2.09 -12.03
CA ALA A 93 3.51 -0.92 -12.40
C ALA A 93 3.01 -0.99 -13.84
N GLU A 94 3.87 -1.39 -14.77
CA GLU A 94 3.49 -1.61 -16.17
C GLU A 94 2.44 -2.71 -16.33
N ALA A 95 2.59 -3.81 -15.58
CA ALA A 95 1.61 -4.89 -15.56
C ALA A 95 0.27 -4.44 -14.98
N LEU A 96 0.29 -3.62 -13.92
CA LEU A 96 -0.91 -3.01 -13.35
C LEU A 96 -1.60 -2.09 -14.37
N ASP A 97 -0.85 -1.26 -15.08
CA ASP A 97 -1.42 -0.37 -16.10
C ASP A 97 -2.13 -1.17 -17.20
N ARG A 98 -1.52 -2.27 -17.70
CA ARG A 98 -2.15 -3.18 -18.66
C ARG A 98 -3.40 -3.85 -18.08
N LEU A 99 -3.34 -4.31 -16.84
CA LEU A 99 -4.48 -4.94 -16.16
C LEU A 99 -5.66 -3.96 -16.00
N LEU A 100 -5.40 -2.74 -15.56
CA LEU A 100 -6.44 -1.72 -15.43
C LEU A 100 -7.04 -1.36 -16.79
N GLN A 101 -6.21 -1.19 -17.81
CA GLN A 101 -6.66 -0.92 -19.17
C GLN A 101 -7.56 -2.04 -19.72
N SER A 102 -7.19 -3.32 -19.52
CA SER A 102 -8.00 -4.45 -19.97
C SER A 102 -9.38 -4.52 -19.30
N LYS A 103 -9.49 -3.96 -18.09
CA LYS A 103 -10.73 -3.86 -17.32
C LYS A 103 -11.48 -2.52 -17.52
N ASN A 104 -11.02 -1.66 -18.44
CA ASN A 104 -11.53 -0.29 -18.64
C ASN A 104 -11.52 0.55 -17.35
N LEU A 105 -10.50 0.37 -16.53
CA LEU A 105 -10.26 1.11 -15.31
C LEU A 105 -9.06 2.05 -15.49
N ALA A 106 -9.08 3.19 -14.81
CA ALA A 106 -7.96 4.12 -14.76
C ALA A 106 -7.51 4.34 -13.32
N LEU A 107 -6.21 4.46 -13.12
CA LEU A 107 -5.65 4.91 -11.85
C LEU A 107 -5.86 6.43 -11.74
N ASP A 108 -6.40 6.88 -10.61
CA ASP A 108 -6.67 8.31 -10.38
C ASP A 108 -5.41 9.03 -9.90
N ALA A 109 -4.73 8.50 -8.90
CA ALA A 109 -3.50 9.08 -8.35
C ALA A 109 -2.64 8.07 -7.59
N VAL A 110 -1.38 8.43 -7.42
CA VAL A 110 -0.41 7.75 -6.55
C VAL A 110 0.00 8.75 -5.47
N VAL A 111 -0.21 8.41 -4.21
CA VAL A 111 0.16 9.25 -3.08
C VAL A 111 1.43 8.69 -2.44
N GLU A 112 2.51 9.43 -2.54
CA GLU A 112 3.76 9.16 -1.87
C GLU A 112 3.72 9.74 -0.45
N LEU A 113 3.97 8.89 0.55
CA LEU A 113 4.27 9.33 1.92
C LEU A 113 5.79 9.45 2.07
N ARG A 114 6.28 10.68 2.05
CA ARG A 114 7.70 10.96 2.26
C ARG A 114 8.02 10.94 3.75
N VAL A 115 8.98 10.14 4.15
CA VAL A 115 9.42 10.00 5.55
C VAL A 115 10.93 9.88 5.64
N ASP A 116 11.49 10.35 6.74
CA ASP A 116 12.91 10.16 7.06
C ASP A 116 13.15 8.72 7.53
N GLU A 117 14.16 8.07 7.00
CA GLU A 117 14.48 6.69 7.34
C GLU A 117 14.82 6.52 8.83
N SER A 118 15.40 7.53 9.46
CA SER A 118 15.71 7.52 10.90
C SER A 118 14.48 7.28 11.79
N ALA A 119 13.30 7.70 11.34
CA ALA A 119 12.05 7.51 12.07
C ALA A 119 11.40 6.13 11.84
N LEU A 120 11.82 5.40 10.80
CA LEU A 120 11.13 4.18 10.39
C LEU A 120 11.29 3.03 11.39
N LEU A 121 12.49 2.86 11.95
CA LEU A 121 12.76 1.84 12.96
C LEU A 121 11.87 2.04 14.17
N GLN A 122 11.88 3.25 14.73
CA GLN A 122 11.05 3.59 15.89
C GLN A 122 9.55 3.35 15.62
N ARG A 123 9.07 3.68 14.41
CA ARG A 123 7.66 3.43 14.04
C ARG A 123 7.32 1.95 13.98
N VAL A 124 8.23 1.11 13.48
CA VAL A 124 8.03 -0.34 13.47
C VAL A 124 8.08 -0.91 14.87
N GLU A 125 9.01 -0.48 15.71
CA GLU A 125 9.09 -0.87 17.11
C GLU A 125 7.81 -0.49 17.89
N SER A 126 7.31 0.74 17.71
CA SER A 126 6.05 1.17 18.33
C SER A 126 4.88 0.31 17.87
N ARG A 127 4.79 -0.03 16.59
CA ARG A 127 3.76 -0.95 16.07
C ARG A 127 3.84 -2.33 16.70
N VAL A 128 5.04 -2.90 16.82
CA VAL A 128 5.26 -4.20 17.48
C VAL A 128 4.80 -4.14 18.93
N ALA A 129 5.14 -3.08 19.66
CA ALA A 129 4.71 -2.89 21.04
C ALA A 129 3.18 -2.79 21.15
N GLU A 130 2.54 -2.02 20.28
CA GLU A 130 1.07 -1.89 20.25
C GLU A 130 0.38 -3.22 19.95
N MET A 131 0.83 -3.98 18.93
CA MET A 131 0.28 -5.29 18.60
C MET A 131 0.44 -6.28 19.76
N THR A 132 1.60 -6.28 20.41
CA THR A 132 1.85 -7.13 21.59
C THR A 132 0.92 -6.76 22.76
N ALA A 133 0.72 -5.47 23.02
CA ALA A 133 -0.18 -4.99 24.07
C ALA A 133 -1.65 -5.34 23.81
N GLN A 134 -2.05 -5.44 22.54
CA GLN A 134 -3.41 -5.83 22.11
C GLN A 134 -3.59 -7.35 22.00
N GLY A 135 -2.55 -8.14 22.27
CA GLY A 135 -2.58 -9.59 22.10
C GLY A 135 -2.64 -10.05 20.63
N GLU A 136 -2.30 -9.17 19.69
CA GLU A 136 -2.25 -9.48 18.28
C GLU A 136 -0.93 -10.18 17.91
N GLN A 137 -0.97 -11.00 16.86
CA GLN A 137 0.21 -11.67 16.37
C GLN A 137 1.15 -10.67 15.68
N VAL A 138 2.36 -10.51 16.24
CA VAL A 138 3.40 -9.68 15.62
C VAL A 138 3.79 -10.26 14.26
N ARG A 139 3.98 -9.39 13.30
CA ARG A 139 4.37 -9.78 11.93
C ARG A 139 5.78 -10.35 11.90
N ALA A 140 5.98 -11.46 11.21
CA ALA A 140 7.29 -12.09 11.06
C ALA A 140 8.34 -11.18 10.39
N ASP A 141 7.87 -10.18 9.63
CA ASP A 141 8.70 -9.25 8.86
C ASP A 141 8.94 -7.89 9.55
N ASP A 142 8.63 -7.79 10.87
CA ASP A 142 8.80 -6.54 11.63
C ASP A 142 10.10 -6.50 12.50
N GLY A 143 10.97 -7.49 12.37
CA GLY A 143 12.29 -7.45 13.03
C GLY A 143 13.23 -6.40 12.43
N PRO A 144 14.14 -5.79 13.22
CA PRO A 144 15.07 -4.74 12.76
C PRO A 144 15.92 -5.14 11.55
N GLU A 145 16.40 -6.38 11.53
CA GLU A 145 17.20 -6.91 10.41
C GLU A 145 16.37 -7.05 9.14
N VAL A 146 15.13 -7.53 9.26
CA VAL A 146 14.20 -7.68 8.14
C VAL A 146 13.79 -6.31 7.62
N LEU A 147 13.53 -5.35 8.53
CA LEU A 147 13.25 -3.97 8.15
C LEU A 147 14.39 -3.37 7.34
N SER A 148 15.64 -3.55 7.78
CA SER A 148 16.82 -3.07 7.03
C SER A 148 16.88 -3.64 5.62
N LYS A 149 16.67 -4.95 5.45
CA LYS A 149 16.60 -5.61 4.14
C LYS A 149 15.46 -5.05 3.27
N ARG A 150 14.30 -4.81 3.87
CA ARG A 150 13.15 -4.21 3.18
C ARG A 150 13.42 -2.78 2.73
N LEU A 151 14.16 -1.99 3.50
CA LEU A 151 14.57 -0.63 3.11
C LEU A 151 15.56 -0.65 1.94
N VAL A 152 16.53 -1.58 1.95
CA VAL A 152 17.43 -1.78 0.80
C VAL A 152 16.64 -2.15 -0.45
N SER A 153 15.73 -3.11 -0.36
CA SER A 153 14.86 -3.50 -1.47
C SER A 153 13.97 -2.35 -1.94
N TYR A 154 13.43 -1.55 -1.01
CA TYR A 154 12.62 -0.38 -1.34
C TYR A 154 13.40 0.62 -2.19
N ARG A 155 14.60 1.02 -1.75
CA ARG A 155 15.44 1.97 -2.50
C ARG A 155 15.80 1.45 -3.89
N ALA A 156 16.18 0.19 -3.98
CA ALA A 156 16.62 -0.40 -5.24
C ALA A 156 15.48 -0.61 -6.25
N LEU A 157 14.30 -1.02 -5.79
CA LEU A 157 13.26 -1.56 -6.65
C LEU A 157 11.96 -0.72 -6.66
N THR A 158 11.62 -0.09 -5.53
CA THR A 158 10.33 0.59 -5.38
C THR A 158 10.46 2.12 -5.52
N GLU A 159 11.53 2.71 -5.04
CA GLU A 159 11.77 4.14 -5.17
C GLU A 159 11.74 4.64 -6.63
N PRO A 160 12.21 3.88 -7.65
CA PRO A 160 12.06 4.25 -9.06
C PRO A 160 10.61 4.49 -9.52
N LEU A 161 9.61 3.98 -8.80
CA LEU A 161 8.21 4.25 -9.07
C LEU A 161 7.83 5.72 -8.86
N ILE A 162 8.54 6.45 -8.00
CA ILE A 162 8.35 7.89 -7.80
C ILE A 162 8.51 8.61 -9.13
N ARG A 163 9.62 8.34 -9.82
CA ARG A 163 9.87 8.89 -11.15
C ARG A 163 8.85 8.39 -12.18
N TYR A 164 8.58 7.08 -12.20
CA TYR A 164 7.63 6.46 -13.13
C TYR A 164 6.25 7.14 -13.08
N TYR A 165 5.70 7.38 -11.89
CA TYR A 165 4.40 8.02 -11.74
C TYR A 165 4.44 9.55 -11.84
N SER A 166 5.57 10.18 -11.50
CA SER A 166 5.78 11.61 -11.69
C SER A 166 5.76 12.00 -13.18
N GLU A 167 6.49 11.26 -14.01
CA GLU A 167 6.52 11.47 -15.47
C GLU A 167 5.15 11.28 -16.14
N ARG A 168 4.25 10.53 -15.51
CA ARG A 168 2.86 10.30 -15.94
C ARG A 168 1.85 11.27 -15.34
N GLY A 169 2.31 12.25 -14.56
CA GLY A 169 1.44 13.25 -13.91
C GLY A 169 0.48 12.64 -12.88
N LYS A 170 0.82 11.47 -12.32
CA LYS A 170 -0.03 10.75 -11.34
C LYS A 170 0.45 10.87 -9.90
N LEU A 171 1.68 11.34 -9.67
CA LEU A 171 2.29 11.38 -8.36
C LEU A 171 1.84 12.62 -7.56
N LEU A 172 1.41 12.39 -6.33
CA LEU A 172 1.14 13.40 -5.31
C LEU A 172 1.98 13.07 -4.09
N THR A 173 2.75 14.04 -3.60
CA THR A 173 3.65 13.82 -2.45
C THR A 173 3.10 14.51 -1.21
N VAL A 174 3.14 13.81 -0.08
CA VAL A 174 2.71 14.29 1.24
C VAL A 174 3.81 14.02 2.26
N ASP A 175 4.03 14.96 3.18
CA ASP A 175 4.94 14.78 4.30
C ASP A 175 4.36 13.77 5.30
N GLY A 176 4.95 12.58 5.33
CA GLY A 176 4.57 11.51 6.24
C GLY A 176 5.17 11.64 7.64
N MET A 177 5.95 12.71 7.92
CA MET A 177 6.50 12.98 9.25
C MET A 177 5.52 13.72 10.16
N MET A 178 4.47 14.34 9.60
CA MET A 178 3.43 15.02 10.36
C MET A 178 2.62 14.05 11.25
N ALA A 179 1.84 14.62 12.18
CA ALA A 179 0.88 13.83 12.95
C ALA A 179 -0.10 13.08 12.03
N ILE A 180 -0.58 11.91 12.46
CA ILE A 180 -1.42 11.02 11.65
C ILE A 180 -2.63 11.75 11.04
N ASP A 181 -3.28 12.61 11.83
CA ASP A 181 -4.45 13.39 11.38
C ASP A 181 -4.10 14.44 10.33
N ASP A 182 -2.93 15.06 10.46
CA ASP A 182 -2.44 16.06 9.52
C ASP A 182 -2.05 15.42 8.18
N VAL A 183 -1.39 14.26 8.22
CA VAL A 183 -1.12 13.45 7.01
C VAL A 183 -2.43 13.11 6.30
N THR A 184 -3.44 12.65 7.04
CA THR A 184 -4.76 12.33 6.46
C THR A 184 -5.38 13.57 5.79
N ARG A 185 -5.32 14.71 6.47
CA ARG A 185 -5.85 16.00 5.96
C ARG A 185 -5.12 16.44 4.69
N ASP A 186 -3.80 16.30 4.67
CA ASP A 186 -2.97 16.65 3.53
C ASP A 186 -3.23 15.74 2.33
N ILE A 187 -3.32 14.42 2.52
CA ILE A 187 -3.70 13.49 1.45
C ILE A 187 -5.03 13.92 0.82
N ARG A 188 -6.04 14.19 1.64
CA ARG A 188 -7.35 14.63 1.14
C ARG A 188 -7.28 15.96 0.41
N ARG A 189 -6.42 16.89 0.85
CA ARG A 189 -6.20 18.20 0.23
C ARG A 189 -5.57 18.05 -1.16
N VAL A 190 -4.50 17.26 -1.29
CA VAL A 190 -3.81 17.07 -2.57
C VAL A 190 -4.68 16.31 -3.58
N LEU A 191 -5.40 15.27 -3.16
CA LEU A 191 -6.36 14.54 -4.00
C LEU A 191 -7.44 15.48 -4.55
N ARG A 192 -8.01 16.37 -3.73
CA ARG A 192 -9.02 17.33 -4.16
C ARG A 192 -8.46 18.34 -5.17
N ARG A 193 -7.27 18.86 -4.92
CA ARG A 193 -6.60 19.84 -5.81
C ARG A 193 -6.24 19.25 -7.17
N SER A 194 -5.96 17.96 -7.21
CA SER A 194 -5.62 17.23 -8.46
C SER A 194 -6.84 16.79 -9.26
N GLY A 195 -8.05 17.17 -8.86
CA GLY A 195 -9.26 16.82 -9.58
C GLY A 195 -9.64 15.33 -9.50
N VAL A 196 -9.06 14.59 -8.56
CA VAL A 196 -9.41 13.18 -8.37
C VAL A 196 -10.88 13.05 -8.02
N PRO A 197 -11.67 12.23 -8.74
CA PRO A 197 -13.09 12.10 -8.52
C PRO A 197 -13.35 11.60 -7.09
N MET A 198 -13.93 12.46 -6.27
CA MET A 198 -14.35 12.08 -4.92
C MET A 198 -15.60 11.20 -5.08
N SER A 199 -15.56 9.97 -4.55
CA SER A 199 -16.69 9.06 -4.67
C SER A 199 -17.98 9.73 -4.19
N LYS A 200 -19.09 9.53 -4.94
CA LYS A 200 -20.41 10.12 -4.65
C LYS A 200 -21.10 9.50 -3.41
N PHE A 201 -20.42 8.67 -2.64
CA PHE A 201 -20.99 8.16 -1.39
C PHE A 201 -20.87 9.24 -0.32
N GLY A 202 -22.03 9.71 0.12
CA GLY A 202 -22.24 10.87 0.94
C GLY A 202 -21.28 10.96 2.12
N VAL A 203 -20.72 12.15 2.26
CA VAL A 203 -20.06 12.59 3.49
C VAL A 203 -20.99 12.29 4.65
N ARG A 204 -20.77 11.20 5.38
CA ARG A 204 -21.36 11.08 6.72
C ARG A 204 -20.68 12.15 7.56
N ARG A 205 -21.41 13.24 7.79
CA ARG A 205 -21.02 14.23 8.79
C ARG A 205 -21.13 13.54 10.15
N TRP A 206 -20.02 13.43 10.84
CA TRP A 206 -19.96 13.17 12.28
C TRP A 206 -19.82 14.50 12.99
#